data_66f427b90d523211e2571dcbef904b9a
#
_entry.id   66f427b90d523211e2571dcbef904b9a
#
_cell.length_a   1.000
_cell.length_b   1.000
_cell.length_c   1.000
_cell.angle_alpha   90.00
_cell.angle_beta   90.00
_cell.angle_gamma   90.00
#
_symmetry.space_group_name_H-M   'P 1'
#
loop_
_entity.id
_entity.type
_entity.pdbx_description
1 polymer ?
#
loop_
_entity_poly.entity_id
_entity_poly.type
_entity_poly.pdbx_seq_one_letter_code
_entity_poly.pdbx_strand_id
1 'polypeptide(L)'
;MGARLMASLRVPKAVRPPASARSAKASSPRSIAAAGLCSSAAALPPTLPLPNAQPPSPVAACRVPPYWADACTHLSERDRVLCKLIPHTPHTGLQSHGDPFVTLVRSVIGQQISVVAAQAVWQRFEKLLPQFEPAALLRLRVDEMRAAGLSARKVEYLVDLALHFDSGQMRPEDWPGMDDEAIVKQLVAIRGIGRWTADMFLIFHLLRPNVLPLDDVGLIRGISQSYFSG
;
A
#
# COMPACT_ATOMS: atom_id res chain seq x y z
N MET A 1 9.98 -52.00 19.42
CA MET A 1 10.11 -52.53 18.05
C MET A 1 9.60 -51.42 17.14
N GLY A 2 10.26 -50.83 16.35
CA GLY A 2 11.39 -50.79 15.46
C GLY A 2 11.22 -49.55 14.65
N ALA A 3 12.16 -48.71 14.62
CA ALA A 3 13.32 -48.53 13.77
C ALA A 3 13.04 -47.72 12.47
N ARG A 4 13.62 -46.50 12.45
CA ARG A 4 14.33 -45.84 11.33
C ARG A 4 13.73 -45.87 9.93
N LEU A 5 13.49 -44.66 9.37
CA LEU A 5 14.07 -44.33 8.07
C LEU A 5 14.39 -42.84 7.97
N MET A 6 15.68 -42.53 8.01
CA MET A 6 16.31 -41.28 7.57
C MET A 6 16.39 -41.34 6.05
N ALA A 7 15.88 -40.33 5.35
CA ALA A 7 16.19 -40.11 3.94
C ALA A 7 16.67 -38.66 3.74
N SER A 8 17.96 -38.58 3.50
CA SER A 8 18.81 -37.48 3.06
C SER A 8 18.21 -36.72 1.85
N LEU A 9 17.99 -35.43 1.99
CA LEU A 9 17.77 -34.52 0.86
C LEU A 9 19.04 -33.72 0.61
N ARG A 10 19.69 -34.04 -0.51
CA ARG A 10 20.87 -33.35 -1.06
C ARG A 10 20.46 -31.97 -1.58
N VAL A 11 21.21 -30.96 -1.15
CA VAL A 11 21.22 -29.59 -1.68
C VAL A 11 21.98 -29.58 -3.03
N PRO A 12 21.48 -29.02 -4.12
CA PRO A 12 22.26 -28.82 -5.33
C PRO A 12 23.14 -27.57 -5.24
N LYS A 13 24.40 -27.74 -5.65
CA LYS A 13 25.47 -26.75 -5.75
C LYS A 13 25.14 -25.59 -6.72
N ALA A 14 25.51 -24.40 -6.30
CA ALA A 14 25.53 -23.20 -7.10
C ALA A 14 26.42 -23.35 -8.37
N VAL A 15 25.89 -22.93 -9.50
CA VAL A 15 26.61 -22.80 -10.79
C VAL A 15 27.13 -21.35 -10.91
N ARG A 16 28.44 -21.21 -11.05
CA ARG A 16 29.18 -19.97 -11.38
C ARG A 16 28.98 -19.63 -12.87
N PRO A 17 28.82 -18.35 -13.25
CA PRO A 17 28.96 -17.94 -14.64
C PRO A 17 30.44 -17.70 -15.01
N PRO A 18 30.82 -17.87 -16.31
CA PRO A 18 32.23 -17.75 -16.77
C PRO A 18 32.62 -16.30 -17.03
N ALA A 19 33.91 -16.04 -16.80
CA ALA A 19 34.64 -14.84 -17.17
C ALA A 19 35.26 -14.98 -18.55
N SER A 20 35.20 -13.95 -19.38
CA SER A 20 36.19 -13.58 -20.40
C SER A 20 35.82 -12.23 -21.01
N ALA A 21 36.61 -11.29 -21.20
CA ALA A 21 38.00 -10.94 -21.40
C ALA A 21 38.06 -9.83 -22.48
N ARG A 22 38.76 -8.72 -22.10
CA ARG A 22 39.59 -7.85 -22.96
C ARG A 22 38.94 -7.17 -24.17
N SER A 23 39.09 -5.88 -24.39
CA SER A 23 40.34 -5.19 -24.69
C SER A 23 40.15 -3.67 -24.76
N ALA A 24 41.22 -2.97 -24.42
CA ALA A 24 41.46 -1.55 -24.39
C ALA A 24 41.37 -0.84 -25.75
N LYS A 25 41.05 0.47 -25.73
CA LYS A 25 41.91 1.49 -26.34
C LYS A 25 41.57 2.89 -25.84
N ALA A 26 42.60 3.54 -25.41
CA ALA A 26 42.68 4.92 -24.94
C ALA A 26 42.61 5.93 -26.08
N SER A 27 42.06 7.11 -25.81
CA SER A 27 42.59 8.40 -26.30
C SER A 27 41.92 9.55 -25.54
N SER A 28 42.72 10.29 -24.79
CA SER A 28 42.45 11.63 -24.26
C SER A 28 42.99 12.67 -25.27
N PRO A 29 42.95 14.00 -25.00
CA PRO A 29 41.90 14.84 -24.37
C PRO A 29 41.57 16.06 -25.27
N ARG A 30 40.51 16.77 -24.98
CA ARG A 30 40.44 18.24 -25.26
C ARG A 30 39.54 18.93 -24.21
N SER A 31 40.21 19.83 -23.54
CA SER A 31 39.70 20.93 -22.72
C SER A 31 38.75 21.82 -23.53
N ILE A 32 37.77 22.43 -22.90
CA ILE A 32 37.48 23.87 -22.84
C ILE A 32 36.11 24.13 -22.19
N ALA A 33 36.14 25.06 -21.22
CA ALA A 33 35.20 26.06 -20.79
C ALA A 33 34.00 25.66 -19.91
N ALA A 34 34.07 26.27 -18.76
CA ALA A 34 32.99 26.52 -17.79
C ALA A 34 31.82 27.32 -18.39
N ALA A 35 30.64 26.92 -18.07
CA ALA A 35 29.52 27.82 -17.76
C ALA A 35 28.28 26.99 -17.32
N GLY A 36 27.63 27.44 -16.29
CA GLY A 36 26.20 27.12 -16.07
C GLY A 36 25.90 26.13 -14.95
N LEU A 37 25.87 26.64 -13.74
CA LEU A 37 25.07 26.12 -12.66
C LEU A 37 23.62 25.96 -13.15
N CYS A 38 23.15 24.72 -13.27
CA CYS A 38 21.72 24.44 -13.28
C CYS A 38 21.47 23.21 -12.40
N SER A 39 20.90 23.50 -11.27
CA SER A 39 20.32 22.64 -10.30
C SER A 39 19.46 21.57 -10.96
N SER A 40 19.98 20.35 -11.03
CA SER A 40 19.14 19.17 -11.29
C SER A 40 18.58 18.71 -9.95
N ALA A 41 17.45 19.27 -9.58
CA ALA A 41 16.61 18.66 -8.56
C ALA A 41 16.16 17.31 -9.10
N ALA A 42 16.74 16.23 -8.58
CA ALA A 42 16.23 14.89 -8.82
C ALA A 42 14.76 14.85 -8.38
N ALA A 43 13.87 14.72 -9.35
CA ALA A 43 12.45 14.56 -9.11
C ALA A 43 12.25 13.30 -8.26
N LEU A 44 11.69 13.49 -7.08
CA LEU A 44 11.16 12.41 -6.27
C LEU A 44 10.18 11.59 -7.13
N PRO A 45 10.22 10.25 -7.06
CA PRO A 45 9.22 9.44 -7.76
C PRO A 45 7.84 9.88 -7.27
N PRO A 46 6.82 9.90 -8.17
CA PRO A 46 5.51 10.38 -7.82
C PRO A 46 4.97 9.54 -6.66
N THR A 47 4.73 10.21 -5.55
CA THR A 47 3.88 9.70 -4.47
C THR A 47 2.61 9.24 -5.14
N LEU A 48 2.22 7.97 -4.94
CA LEU A 48 0.98 7.43 -5.46
C LEU A 48 -0.16 8.39 -5.11
N PRO A 49 -0.81 9.04 -6.07
CA PRO A 49 -1.96 9.84 -5.76
C PRO A 49 -3.03 8.87 -5.27
N LEU A 50 -3.48 9.07 -4.04
CA LEU A 50 -4.74 8.48 -3.59
C LEU A 50 -5.78 8.78 -4.67
N PRO A 51 -6.56 7.79 -5.12
CA PRO A 51 -7.49 7.97 -6.21
C PRO A 51 -8.39 9.16 -5.92
N ASN A 52 -8.39 10.11 -6.84
CA ASN A 52 -9.22 11.30 -6.81
C ASN A 52 -10.67 10.87 -6.59
N ALA A 53 -11.20 11.15 -5.42
CA ALA A 53 -12.54 10.79 -5.03
C ALA A 53 -13.51 11.63 -5.87
N GLN A 54 -14.41 10.95 -6.59
CA GLN A 54 -15.69 11.56 -6.96
C GLN A 54 -16.38 12.04 -5.66
N PRO A 55 -17.16 13.16 -5.74
CA PRO A 55 -17.76 13.71 -4.54
C PRO A 55 -18.59 12.64 -3.83
N PRO A 56 -18.38 12.42 -2.54
CA PRO A 56 -19.15 11.47 -1.76
C PRO A 56 -20.59 11.93 -1.68
N SER A 57 -21.50 10.97 -1.72
CA SER A 57 -22.85 11.17 -1.15
C SER A 57 -22.72 11.85 0.23
N PRO A 58 -23.68 12.69 0.66
CA PRO A 58 -23.49 13.71 1.70
C PRO A 58 -23.34 13.20 3.14
N VAL A 59 -22.59 12.12 3.37
CA VAL A 59 -22.33 11.62 4.73
C VAL A 59 -20.94 11.00 4.85
N ALA A 60 -19.92 11.80 4.76
CA ALA A 60 -18.66 11.58 5.47
C ALA A 60 -17.83 12.85 5.35
N ALA A 61 -17.95 13.72 6.33
CA ALA A 61 -17.04 14.85 6.47
C ALA A 61 -15.61 14.30 6.48
N CYS A 62 -14.81 14.76 5.52
CA CYS A 62 -13.39 14.48 5.46
C CYS A 62 -12.76 14.93 6.79
N ARG A 63 -12.40 14.00 7.65
CA ARG A 63 -11.89 14.32 8.99
C ARG A 63 -10.37 14.21 8.96
N VAL A 64 -9.72 15.36 9.12
CA VAL A 64 -8.31 15.38 9.50
C VAL A 64 -8.22 14.93 10.96
N PRO A 65 -7.30 14.01 11.30
CA PRO A 65 -7.15 13.56 12.68
C PRO A 65 -6.86 14.74 13.62
N PRO A 66 -7.46 14.82 14.80
CA PRO A 66 -7.25 15.91 15.74
C PRO A 66 -5.78 16.04 16.18
N TYR A 67 -5.04 14.94 16.19
CA TYR A 67 -3.61 14.90 16.56
C TYR A 67 -2.66 15.38 15.45
N TRP A 68 -3.14 15.63 14.23
CA TRP A 68 -2.26 15.84 13.06
C TRP A 68 -1.32 17.05 13.22
N ALA A 69 -1.86 18.19 13.64
CA ALA A 69 -1.08 19.41 13.84
C ALA A 69 -0.01 19.24 14.94
N ASP A 70 -0.41 18.63 16.07
CA ASP A 70 0.49 18.37 17.19
C ASP A 70 1.58 17.36 16.81
N ALA A 71 1.24 16.34 16.04
CA ALA A 71 2.21 15.37 15.54
C ALA A 71 3.24 16.02 14.60
N CYS A 72 2.80 16.86 13.66
CA CYS A 72 3.69 17.61 12.78
C CYS A 72 4.65 18.52 13.56
N THR A 73 4.14 19.26 14.54
CA THR A 73 4.95 20.12 15.41
C THR A 73 5.96 19.30 16.19
N HIS A 74 5.50 18.25 16.87
CA HIS A 74 6.34 17.36 17.68
C HIS A 74 7.49 16.73 16.89
N LEU A 75 7.20 16.23 15.68
CA LEU A 75 8.20 15.63 14.81
C LEU A 75 9.19 16.68 14.26
N SER A 76 8.70 17.87 13.90
CA SER A 76 9.57 18.95 13.39
C SER A 76 10.55 19.45 14.46
N GLU A 77 10.15 19.47 15.72
CA GLU A 77 11.01 19.90 16.82
C GLU A 77 12.10 18.89 17.19
N ARG A 78 11.83 17.59 16.98
CA ARG A 78 12.71 16.49 17.44
C ARG A 78 13.55 15.86 16.35
N ASP A 79 13.20 16.06 15.09
CA ASP A 79 13.89 15.43 13.97
C ASP A 79 14.27 16.45 12.91
N ARG A 80 15.59 16.61 12.68
CA ARG A 80 16.16 17.58 11.74
C ARG A 80 15.82 17.29 10.28
N VAL A 81 15.49 16.03 9.93
CA VAL A 81 15.12 15.63 8.58
C VAL A 81 13.63 15.89 8.38
N LEU A 82 12.79 15.44 9.31
CA LEU A 82 11.35 15.70 9.26
C LEU A 82 11.01 17.20 9.34
N CYS A 83 11.77 17.98 10.11
CA CYS A 83 11.65 19.44 10.12
C CYS A 83 11.75 20.08 8.72
N LYS A 84 12.56 19.49 7.84
CA LYS A 84 12.71 19.96 6.45
C LYS A 84 11.65 19.38 5.51
N LEU A 85 11.20 18.14 5.76
CA LEU A 85 10.26 17.45 4.87
C LEU A 85 8.80 17.88 5.09
N ILE A 86 8.37 18.02 6.35
CA ILE A 86 6.98 18.31 6.71
C ILE A 86 6.44 19.58 6.02
N PRO A 87 7.17 20.71 5.97
CA PRO A 87 6.68 21.92 5.30
C PRO A 87 6.47 21.76 3.79
N HIS A 88 7.10 20.78 3.17
CA HIS A 88 6.97 20.52 1.73
C HIS A 88 5.91 19.49 1.39
N THR A 89 5.27 18.90 2.40
CA THR A 89 4.15 17.98 2.20
C THR A 89 2.83 18.76 2.04
N PRO A 90 1.84 18.20 1.32
CA PRO A 90 0.53 18.84 1.23
C PRO A 90 -0.08 19.07 2.61
N HIS A 91 -0.53 20.29 2.89
CA HIS A 91 -1.12 20.69 4.18
C HIS A 91 -2.51 20.05 4.47
N THR A 92 -3.00 19.21 3.58
CA THR A 92 -4.33 18.59 3.69
C THR A 92 -4.44 17.53 4.78
N GLY A 93 -3.30 17.10 5.34
CA GLY A 93 -3.28 16.06 6.38
C GLY A 93 -3.76 14.68 5.89
N LEU A 94 -3.81 13.72 6.81
CA LEU A 94 -4.47 12.45 6.57
C LEU A 94 -5.98 12.64 6.56
N GLN A 95 -6.65 11.95 5.65
CA GLN A 95 -8.10 12.02 5.52
C GLN A 95 -8.66 10.61 5.37
N SER A 96 -9.64 10.27 6.21
CA SER A 96 -10.40 9.03 6.04
C SER A 96 -11.51 9.23 5.03
N HIS A 97 -11.69 8.26 4.17
CA HIS A 97 -12.70 8.32 3.12
C HIS A 97 -13.63 7.11 3.17
N GLY A 98 -14.91 7.38 3.33
CA GLY A 98 -15.98 6.44 3.04
C GLY A 98 -16.12 5.25 4.01
N ASP A 99 -16.76 4.25 3.48
CA ASP A 99 -17.09 3.01 4.18
C ASP A 99 -15.88 2.07 4.25
N PRO A 100 -15.65 1.38 5.40
CA PRO A 100 -14.53 0.46 5.58
C PRO A 100 -14.55 -0.73 4.62
N PHE A 101 -15.72 -1.29 4.34
CA PHE A 101 -15.85 -2.40 3.39
C PHE A 101 -15.45 -1.97 1.98
N VAL A 102 -15.95 -0.82 1.52
CA VAL A 102 -15.59 -0.22 0.23
C VAL A 102 -14.07 0.04 0.14
N THR A 103 -13.47 0.55 1.21
CA THR A 103 -12.03 0.82 1.28
C THR A 103 -11.21 -0.46 1.10
N LEU A 104 -11.58 -1.54 1.78
CA LEU A 104 -10.93 -2.83 1.66
C LEU A 104 -11.14 -3.48 0.28
N VAL A 105 -12.35 -3.40 -0.28
CA VAL A 105 -12.65 -3.85 -1.66
C VAL A 105 -11.73 -3.14 -2.66
N ARG A 106 -11.62 -1.81 -2.56
CA ARG A 106 -10.71 -1.02 -3.42
C ARG A 106 -9.26 -1.42 -3.25
N SER A 107 -8.83 -1.67 -2.03
CA SER A 107 -7.47 -2.12 -1.73
C SER A 107 -7.18 -3.45 -2.43
N VAL A 108 -8.06 -4.44 -2.31
CA VAL A 108 -7.90 -5.75 -2.99
C VAL A 108 -7.88 -5.60 -4.51
N ILE A 109 -8.77 -4.77 -5.08
CA ILE A 109 -8.80 -4.50 -6.52
C ILE A 109 -7.48 -3.88 -6.99
N GLY A 110 -6.89 -2.98 -6.20
CA GLY A 110 -5.65 -2.26 -6.54
C GLY A 110 -4.36 -3.07 -6.42
N GLN A 111 -4.37 -4.22 -5.72
CA GLN A 111 -3.17 -5.00 -5.50
C GLN A 111 -2.46 -5.41 -6.80
N GLN A 112 -1.14 -5.23 -6.85
CA GLN A 112 -0.25 -5.69 -7.94
C GLN A 112 -0.60 -5.15 -9.35
N ILE A 113 -1.29 -4.04 -9.46
CA ILE A 113 -1.57 -3.37 -10.73
C ILE A 113 -1.30 -1.86 -10.59
N SER A 114 -1.15 -1.16 -11.72
CA SER A 114 -0.98 0.29 -11.71
C SER A 114 -2.26 1.01 -11.23
N VAL A 115 -2.08 2.23 -10.72
CA VAL A 115 -3.20 3.08 -10.28
C VAL A 115 -4.24 3.29 -11.37
N VAL A 116 -3.78 3.52 -12.61
CA VAL A 116 -4.67 3.70 -13.77
C VAL A 116 -5.48 2.43 -14.05
N ALA A 117 -4.83 1.26 -14.01
CA ALA A 117 -5.51 -0.02 -14.20
C ALA A 117 -6.50 -0.30 -13.06
N ALA A 118 -6.10 -0.03 -11.81
CA ALA A 118 -6.98 -0.19 -10.64
C ALA A 118 -8.23 0.67 -10.76
N GLN A 119 -8.09 1.93 -11.17
CA GLN A 119 -9.21 2.84 -11.37
C GLN A 119 -10.15 2.35 -12.49
N ALA A 120 -9.59 1.86 -13.59
CA ALA A 120 -10.40 1.32 -14.69
C ALA A 120 -11.18 0.06 -14.30
N VAL A 121 -10.57 -0.83 -13.49
CA VAL A 121 -11.26 -2.02 -12.94
C VAL A 121 -12.34 -1.57 -11.95
N TRP A 122 -12.01 -0.64 -11.04
CA TRP A 122 -12.96 -0.11 -10.07
C TRP A 122 -14.21 0.46 -10.74
N GLN A 123 -14.07 1.32 -11.75
CA GLN A 123 -15.19 1.93 -12.47
C GLN A 123 -16.12 0.90 -13.14
N ARG A 124 -15.58 -0.22 -13.60
CA ARG A 124 -16.41 -1.31 -14.16
C ARG A 124 -17.09 -2.11 -13.05
N PHE A 125 -16.36 -2.39 -11.95
CA PHE A 125 -16.87 -3.14 -10.82
C PHE A 125 -17.97 -2.36 -10.06
N GLU A 126 -17.80 -1.07 -9.89
CA GLU A 126 -18.77 -0.17 -9.24
C GLU A 126 -20.15 -0.19 -9.93
N LYS A 127 -20.19 -0.37 -11.24
CA LYS A 127 -21.44 -0.48 -12.00
C LYS A 127 -22.22 -1.77 -11.70
N LEU A 128 -21.55 -2.81 -11.20
CA LEU A 128 -22.19 -4.07 -10.82
C LEU A 128 -22.88 -3.99 -9.46
N LEU A 129 -22.47 -3.03 -8.62
CA LEU A 129 -22.94 -2.87 -7.24
C LEU A 129 -23.45 -1.44 -7.02
N PRO A 130 -24.71 -1.15 -7.32
CA PRO A 130 -25.30 0.16 -7.04
C PRO A 130 -25.24 0.54 -5.56
N GLN A 131 -25.23 -0.46 -4.68
CA GLN A 131 -25.01 -0.34 -3.24
C GLN A 131 -23.88 -1.28 -2.87
N PHE A 132 -22.82 -0.72 -2.28
CA PHE A 132 -21.67 -1.49 -1.82
C PHE A 132 -21.94 -2.11 -0.46
N GLU A 133 -22.74 -3.18 -0.46
CA GLU A 133 -23.03 -3.97 0.72
C GLU A 133 -22.42 -5.38 0.59
N PRO A 134 -21.91 -5.98 1.68
CA PRO A 134 -21.35 -7.33 1.66
C PRO A 134 -22.30 -8.35 1.04
N ALA A 135 -23.56 -8.36 1.46
CA ALA A 135 -24.59 -9.25 0.95
C ALA A 135 -24.87 -9.06 -0.56
N ALA A 136 -24.75 -7.82 -1.08
CA ALA A 136 -24.90 -7.55 -2.51
C ALA A 136 -23.72 -8.12 -3.32
N LEU A 137 -22.49 -8.00 -2.81
CA LEU A 137 -21.31 -8.57 -3.43
C LEU A 137 -21.40 -10.10 -3.52
N LEU A 138 -21.87 -10.75 -2.47
CA LEU A 138 -22.04 -12.21 -2.44
C LEU A 138 -23.07 -12.75 -3.44
N ARG A 139 -23.98 -11.91 -3.94
CA ARG A 139 -24.94 -12.26 -4.99
C ARG A 139 -24.41 -12.10 -6.41
N LEU A 140 -23.26 -11.42 -6.60
CA LEU A 140 -22.63 -11.27 -7.91
C LEU A 140 -22.12 -12.61 -8.44
N ARG A 141 -22.33 -12.81 -9.73
CA ARG A 141 -21.76 -13.98 -10.41
C ARG A 141 -20.27 -13.81 -10.65
N VAL A 142 -19.53 -14.88 -10.53
CA VAL A 142 -18.07 -14.88 -10.79
C VAL A 142 -17.73 -14.34 -12.16
N ASP A 143 -18.54 -14.70 -13.18
CA ASP A 143 -18.34 -14.24 -14.57
C ASP A 143 -18.47 -12.72 -14.70
N GLU A 144 -19.42 -12.09 -14.00
CA GLU A 144 -19.62 -10.64 -13.99
C GLU A 144 -18.42 -9.93 -13.35
N MET A 145 -17.95 -10.42 -12.21
CA MET A 145 -16.75 -9.90 -11.54
C MET A 145 -15.51 -10.03 -12.43
N ARG A 146 -15.35 -11.15 -13.12
CA ARG A 146 -14.25 -11.36 -14.07
C ARG A 146 -14.35 -10.46 -15.30
N ALA A 147 -15.55 -10.25 -15.84
CA ALA A 147 -15.79 -9.33 -16.93
C ALA A 147 -15.44 -7.88 -16.56
N ALA A 148 -15.58 -7.49 -15.29
CA ALA A 148 -15.13 -6.19 -14.80
C ALA A 148 -13.58 -6.06 -14.77
N GLY A 149 -12.83 -7.17 -14.95
CA GLY A 149 -11.37 -7.19 -15.02
C GLY A 149 -10.69 -7.75 -13.77
N LEU A 150 -11.42 -8.44 -12.91
CA LEU A 150 -10.86 -9.09 -11.73
C LEU A 150 -10.22 -10.43 -12.11
N SER A 151 -9.04 -10.74 -11.54
CA SER A 151 -8.47 -12.08 -11.61
C SER A 151 -9.30 -13.06 -10.76
N ALA A 152 -9.22 -14.37 -11.05
CA ALA A 152 -9.90 -15.38 -10.25
C ALA A 152 -9.55 -15.27 -8.76
N ARG A 153 -8.26 -15.04 -8.45
CA ARG A 153 -7.77 -14.86 -7.08
C ARG A 153 -8.39 -13.64 -6.38
N LYS A 154 -8.53 -12.51 -7.09
CA LYS A 154 -9.17 -11.31 -6.53
C LYS A 154 -10.66 -11.53 -6.27
N VAL A 155 -11.35 -12.28 -7.14
CA VAL A 155 -12.74 -12.66 -6.90
C VAL A 155 -12.87 -13.47 -5.61
N GLU A 156 -12.00 -14.48 -5.40
CA GLU A 156 -11.97 -15.25 -4.15
C GLU A 156 -11.74 -14.36 -2.93
N TYR A 157 -10.82 -13.39 -3.02
CA TYR A 157 -10.52 -12.47 -1.93
C TYR A 157 -11.70 -11.55 -1.60
N LEU A 158 -12.39 -11.04 -2.62
CA LEU A 158 -13.57 -10.19 -2.42
C LEU A 158 -14.74 -10.95 -1.83
N VAL A 159 -14.93 -12.21 -2.23
CA VAL A 159 -15.97 -13.07 -1.63
C VAL A 159 -15.66 -13.36 -0.16
N ASP A 160 -14.39 -13.69 0.15
CA ASP A 160 -13.97 -13.96 1.53
C ASP A 160 -14.12 -12.71 2.42
N LEU A 161 -13.71 -11.55 1.91
CA LEU A 161 -13.91 -10.26 2.56
C LEU A 161 -15.40 -10.01 2.86
N ALA A 162 -16.27 -10.21 1.87
CA ALA A 162 -17.71 -10.00 2.03
C ALA A 162 -18.32 -10.97 3.06
N LEU A 163 -17.88 -12.23 3.09
CA LEU A 163 -18.32 -13.21 4.09
C LEU A 163 -17.96 -12.79 5.51
N HIS A 164 -16.76 -12.24 5.75
CA HIS A 164 -16.33 -11.78 7.07
C HIS A 164 -17.19 -10.61 7.57
N PHE A 165 -17.58 -9.70 6.68
CA PHE A 165 -18.47 -8.60 7.04
C PHE A 165 -19.93 -9.07 7.22
N ASP A 166 -20.46 -9.86 6.30
CA ASP A 166 -21.85 -10.32 6.31
C ASP A 166 -22.14 -11.24 7.49
N SER A 167 -21.17 -12.07 7.90
CA SER A 167 -21.30 -12.96 9.07
C SER A 167 -21.16 -12.23 10.42
N GLY A 168 -20.79 -10.94 10.42
CA GLY A 168 -20.52 -10.18 11.64
C GLY A 168 -19.21 -10.54 12.35
N GLN A 169 -18.31 -11.29 11.68
CA GLN A 169 -16.94 -11.52 12.19
C GLN A 169 -16.11 -10.24 12.12
N MET A 170 -16.43 -9.37 11.18
CA MET A 170 -15.81 -8.06 11.00
C MET A 170 -16.85 -7.00 11.35
N ARG A 171 -16.62 -6.31 12.46
CA ARG A 171 -17.54 -5.31 13.02
C ARG A 171 -16.84 -3.97 13.17
N PRO A 172 -16.95 -3.08 12.17
CA PRO A 172 -16.28 -1.77 12.20
C PRO A 172 -16.63 -0.91 13.41
N GLU A 173 -17.80 -1.09 13.97
CA GLU A 173 -18.29 -0.41 15.16
C GLU A 173 -17.47 -0.72 16.43
N ASP A 174 -16.80 -1.87 16.48
CA ASP A 174 -15.98 -2.28 17.61
C ASP A 174 -14.55 -1.71 17.54
N TRP A 175 -14.05 -1.37 16.35
CA TRP A 175 -12.66 -0.94 16.12
C TRP A 175 -12.23 0.29 16.91
N PRO A 176 -13.06 1.32 17.18
CA PRO A 176 -12.63 2.46 17.98
C PRO A 176 -12.10 2.09 19.37
N GLY A 177 -12.60 0.99 19.95
CA GLY A 177 -12.19 0.49 21.27
C GLY A 177 -11.11 -0.59 21.24
N MET A 178 -10.69 -1.04 20.05
CA MET A 178 -9.70 -2.11 19.91
C MET A 178 -8.29 -1.55 19.75
N ASP A 179 -7.29 -2.33 20.19
CA ASP A 179 -5.89 -2.06 19.87
C ASP A 179 -5.57 -2.40 18.41
N ASP A 180 -4.48 -1.80 17.89
CA ASP A 180 -4.12 -1.91 16.48
C ASP A 180 -3.77 -3.36 16.08
N GLU A 181 -3.10 -4.12 16.94
CA GLU A 181 -2.74 -5.51 16.67
C GLU A 181 -3.96 -6.44 16.64
N ALA A 182 -4.98 -6.17 17.46
CA ALA A 182 -6.22 -6.92 17.42
C ALA A 182 -6.97 -6.67 16.10
N ILE A 183 -6.99 -5.43 15.61
CA ILE A 183 -7.57 -5.09 14.31
C ILE A 183 -6.78 -5.74 13.17
N VAL A 184 -5.44 -5.64 13.21
CA VAL A 184 -4.56 -6.30 12.23
C VAL A 184 -4.83 -7.80 12.17
N LYS A 185 -4.95 -8.46 13.32
CA LYS A 185 -5.26 -9.89 13.40
C LYS A 185 -6.59 -10.24 12.73
N GLN A 186 -7.62 -9.41 12.93
CA GLN A 186 -8.90 -9.58 12.24
C GLN A 186 -8.75 -9.42 10.72
N LEU A 187 -8.08 -8.35 10.27
CA LEU A 187 -7.93 -8.06 8.84
C LEU A 187 -7.10 -9.12 8.12
N VAL A 188 -6.01 -9.61 8.72
CA VAL A 188 -5.14 -10.64 8.13
C VAL A 188 -5.81 -12.02 8.07
N ALA A 189 -6.85 -12.26 8.85
CA ALA A 189 -7.65 -13.48 8.74
C ALA A 189 -8.39 -13.56 7.38
N ILE A 190 -8.63 -12.42 6.72
CA ILE A 190 -9.25 -12.35 5.40
C ILE A 190 -8.23 -12.73 4.32
N ARG A 191 -8.60 -13.64 3.46
CA ARG A 191 -7.73 -14.08 2.34
C ARG A 191 -7.36 -12.91 1.45
N GLY A 192 -6.06 -12.76 1.19
CA GLY A 192 -5.52 -11.71 0.35
C GLY A 192 -5.26 -10.38 1.06
N ILE A 193 -5.57 -10.24 2.34
CA ILE A 193 -5.16 -9.11 3.16
C ILE A 193 -3.94 -9.52 3.99
N GLY A 194 -2.79 -8.95 3.66
CA GLY A 194 -1.54 -9.11 4.43
C GLY A 194 -1.33 -8.00 5.43
N ARG A 195 -0.30 -8.13 6.29
CA ARG A 195 0.10 -7.15 7.28
C ARG A 195 0.21 -5.74 6.71
N TRP A 196 0.92 -5.56 5.60
CA TRP A 196 1.07 -4.26 4.95
C TRP A 196 -0.28 -3.62 4.57
N THR A 197 -1.22 -4.42 4.03
CA THR A 197 -2.56 -3.90 3.68
C THR A 197 -3.34 -3.50 4.92
N ALA A 198 -3.21 -4.26 6.01
CA ALA A 198 -3.84 -3.92 7.30
C ALA A 198 -3.24 -2.64 7.90
N ASP A 199 -1.91 -2.48 7.86
CA ASP A 199 -1.24 -1.25 8.31
C ASP A 199 -1.69 -0.03 7.49
N MET A 200 -1.82 -0.16 6.15
CA MET A 200 -2.36 0.91 5.31
C MET A 200 -3.79 1.26 5.68
N PHE A 201 -4.60 0.27 6.03
CA PHE A 201 -5.97 0.51 6.47
C PHE A 201 -6.02 1.24 7.83
N LEU A 202 -5.16 0.87 8.78
CA LEU A 202 -5.03 1.58 10.06
C LEU A 202 -4.63 3.04 9.86
N ILE A 203 -3.66 3.32 8.99
CA ILE A 203 -3.15 4.67 8.74
C ILE A 203 -4.19 5.52 7.99
N PHE A 204 -4.68 5.04 6.84
CA PHE A 204 -5.42 5.86 5.89
C PHE A 204 -6.94 5.78 6.05
N HIS A 205 -7.47 4.74 6.71
CA HIS A 205 -8.89 4.63 6.95
C HIS A 205 -9.26 4.89 8.42
N LEU A 206 -8.60 4.21 9.36
CA LEU A 206 -8.87 4.38 10.79
C LEU A 206 -8.14 5.57 11.40
N LEU A 207 -7.17 6.16 10.68
CA LEU A 207 -6.38 7.31 11.11
C LEU A 207 -5.67 7.07 12.45
N ARG A 208 -5.11 5.86 12.63
CA ARG A 208 -4.37 5.52 13.84
C ARG A 208 -3.02 6.24 13.87
N PRO A 209 -2.65 6.88 15.00
CA PRO A 209 -1.50 7.80 15.06
C PRO A 209 -0.15 7.11 15.12
N ASN A 210 -0.09 5.86 15.54
CA ASN A 210 1.17 5.22 15.91
C ASN A 210 1.40 3.90 15.14
N VAL A 211 1.20 3.94 13.83
CA VAL A 211 1.43 2.79 12.94
C VAL A 211 2.64 3.04 12.08
N LEU A 212 3.65 2.16 12.17
CA LEU A 212 4.87 2.22 11.35
C LEU A 212 4.97 0.96 10.47
N PRO A 213 4.68 1.05 9.16
CA PRO A 213 4.70 -0.10 8.26
C PRO A 213 6.14 -0.43 7.83
N LEU A 214 6.82 -1.28 8.61
CA LEU A 214 8.23 -1.61 8.42
C LEU A 214 8.52 -2.34 7.09
N ASP A 215 7.53 -2.97 6.49
CA ASP A 215 7.65 -3.67 5.20
C ASP A 215 7.31 -2.77 4.00
N ASP A 216 7.01 -1.48 4.22
CA ASP A 216 6.70 -0.56 3.14
C ASP A 216 7.95 -0.11 2.41
N VAL A 217 8.09 -0.55 1.16
CA VAL A 217 9.27 -0.27 0.31
C VAL A 217 9.43 1.23 0.04
N GLY A 218 8.32 1.98 -0.04
CA GLY A 218 8.33 3.43 -0.24
C GLY A 218 8.89 4.14 0.99
N LEU A 219 8.42 3.76 2.16
CA LEU A 219 8.91 4.26 3.44
C LEU A 219 10.40 3.94 3.63
N ILE A 220 10.80 2.68 3.42
CA ILE A 220 12.20 2.25 3.56
C ILE A 220 13.12 3.07 2.64
N ARG A 221 12.73 3.27 1.37
CA ARG A 221 13.49 4.09 0.43
C ARG A 221 13.55 5.55 0.86
N GLY A 222 12.41 6.12 1.30
CA GLY A 222 12.35 7.49 1.80
C GLY A 222 13.28 7.71 2.99
N ILE A 223 13.29 6.79 3.94
CA ILE A 223 14.20 6.81 5.09
C ILE A 223 15.65 6.70 4.62
N SER A 224 15.97 5.72 3.75
CA SER A 224 17.32 5.53 3.24
C SER A 224 17.85 6.81 2.58
N GLN A 225 17.08 7.43 1.69
CA GLN A 225 17.46 8.65 0.99
C GLN A 225 17.59 9.86 1.91
N SER A 226 16.71 9.99 2.89
CA SER A 226 16.65 11.20 3.71
C SER A 226 17.62 11.18 4.89
N TYR A 227 17.92 10.00 5.44
CA TYR A 227 18.76 9.86 6.63
C TYR A 227 20.15 9.32 6.36
N PHE A 228 20.34 8.54 5.27
CA PHE A 228 21.60 7.80 5.01
C PHE A 228 22.23 8.14 3.65
N SER A 229 21.74 9.17 2.99
CA SER A 229 22.25 9.63 1.68
C SER A 229 22.15 8.61 0.55
N GLY A 230 21.18 7.71 0.63
CA GLY A 230 20.82 6.75 -0.42
C GLY A 230 21.47 5.38 -0.28
#